data_daa6164d5c9c4a2c29d8cf4aa178d49e
#
_entry.id   daa6164d5c9c4a2c29d8cf4aa178d49e
#
_cell.length_a   1.000
_cell.length_b   1.000
_cell.length_c   1.000
_cell.angle_alpha   90.00
_cell.angle_beta   90.00
_cell.angle_gamma   90.00
#
_symmetry.space_group_name_H-M   'P 1'
#
loop_
_entity.id
_entity.type
_entity.pdbx_description
1 polymer ?
#
loop_
_entity_poly.entity_id
_entity_poly.type
_entity_poly.pdbx_seq_one_letter_code
_entity_poly.pdbx_strand_id
1 'polypeptide(L)'
;SMTRRLVHVGIAFLAVYGLLFFRLEMVQIVSAENIRKHPENSRQIRLDFDAPRGSIQTADGEIIAKTVAVSGPRNRLRQYPYGSLYSQVVGFISAEHGGSGIERSHNGFLAGNDLSVRIQDTRDLFIDQARTGQVELSLRHDVQLVTRAAMAGHEGTVVVIEPDTGSVWGMWSNPHFDPNHLASHDLSAAAIDFNTLDSDSAQPLQNRAEYQGVEIGSLFTVVTAAAAIENNLSDIIIPTTETFPASSDLPIITNPDGNKCGGTIKSLMINSCRSGWATIGNEIGYDSLKDVTKRFGLIDNDPLQSQNSLPGTASPASLASSASHAAVGMSMRLTPLQVATLFATISNGGSQIQPRLVNRVRAHDGSITHNFETQVLNQSVSKETASELLGLLSENVINGDAAGLQL
;
A
#
# COMPACT_ATOMS: atom_id res chain seq x y z
N SER A 1 -30.57 59.99 -4.95
CA SER A 1 -31.35 59.77 -6.16
C SER A 1 -31.42 58.30 -6.50
N MET A 2 -32.56 57.86 -6.93
CA MET A 2 -32.88 56.48 -7.28
C MET A 2 -31.92 55.87 -8.30
N THR A 3 -31.44 56.66 -9.24
CA THR A 3 -30.44 56.34 -10.26
C THR A 3 -29.08 55.87 -9.67
N ARG A 4 -28.59 56.54 -8.61
CA ARG A 4 -27.34 56.16 -7.95
C ARG A 4 -27.45 54.78 -7.26
N ARG A 5 -28.60 54.47 -6.67
CA ARG A 5 -28.84 53.16 -6.03
C ARG A 5 -28.89 52.05 -7.06
N LEU A 6 -29.54 52.28 -8.20
CA LEU A 6 -29.57 51.32 -9.31
C LEU A 6 -28.18 51.06 -9.90
N VAL A 7 -27.35 52.10 -10.05
CA VAL A 7 -25.95 51.92 -10.50
C VAL A 7 -25.12 51.12 -9.52
N HIS A 8 -25.26 51.32 -8.20
CA HIS A 8 -24.52 50.52 -7.20
C HIS A 8 -24.97 49.07 -7.19
N VAL A 9 -26.25 48.81 -7.35
CA VAL A 9 -26.78 47.43 -7.48
C VAL A 9 -26.25 46.76 -8.74
N GLY A 10 -26.21 47.47 -9.87
CA GLY A 10 -25.65 46.98 -11.12
C GLY A 10 -24.14 46.63 -11.00
N ILE A 11 -23.37 47.49 -10.35
CA ILE A 11 -21.93 47.26 -10.09
C ILE A 11 -21.75 46.04 -9.16
N ALA A 12 -22.57 45.89 -8.11
CA ALA A 12 -22.51 44.77 -7.21
C ALA A 12 -22.84 43.42 -7.94
N PHE A 13 -23.82 43.43 -8.83
CA PHE A 13 -24.14 42.29 -9.68
C PHE A 13 -23.00 41.93 -10.63
N LEU A 14 -22.39 42.90 -11.28
CA LEU A 14 -21.23 42.69 -12.15
C LEU A 14 -20.01 42.17 -11.39
N ALA A 15 -19.78 42.64 -10.17
CA ALA A 15 -18.70 42.15 -9.31
C ALA A 15 -18.92 40.70 -8.89
N VAL A 16 -20.13 40.34 -8.49
CA VAL A 16 -20.49 38.97 -8.14
C VAL A 16 -20.39 38.05 -9.36
N TYR A 17 -20.87 38.49 -10.51
CA TYR A 17 -20.77 37.71 -11.76
C TYR A 17 -19.32 37.54 -12.20
N GLY A 18 -18.49 38.55 -12.11
CA GLY A 18 -17.06 38.50 -12.40
C GLY A 18 -16.34 37.53 -11.45
N LEU A 19 -16.71 37.51 -10.17
CA LEU A 19 -16.12 36.62 -9.17
C LEU A 19 -16.54 35.16 -9.40
N LEU A 20 -17.78 34.92 -9.77
CA LEU A 20 -18.27 33.58 -10.15
C LEU A 20 -17.61 33.09 -11.43
N PHE A 21 -17.45 33.94 -12.43
CA PHE A 21 -16.76 33.64 -13.68
C PHE A 21 -15.29 33.29 -13.42
N PHE A 22 -14.61 34.10 -12.64
CA PHE A 22 -13.22 33.86 -12.26
C PHE A 22 -13.05 32.52 -11.48
N ARG A 23 -13.98 32.23 -10.56
CA ARG A 23 -13.99 30.96 -9.84
C ARG A 23 -14.24 29.77 -10.78
N LEU A 24 -15.14 29.94 -11.74
CA LEU A 24 -15.44 28.90 -12.73
C LEU A 24 -14.22 28.63 -13.62
N GLU A 25 -13.54 29.67 -14.10
CA GLU A 25 -12.29 29.57 -14.86
C GLU A 25 -11.18 28.87 -14.04
N MET A 26 -11.02 29.24 -12.77
CA MET A 26 -10.05 28.60 -11.86
C MET A 26 -10.31 27.09 -11.73
N VAL A 27 -11.59 26.70 -11.59
CA VAL A 27 -11.95 25.27 -11.46
C VAL A 27 -11.78 24.55 -12.81
N GLN A 28 -12.19 25.19 -13.92
CA GLN A 28 -12.18 24.56 -15.25
C GLN A 28 -10.79 24.50 -15.88
N ILE A 29 -9.90 25.44 -15.59
CA ILE A 29 -8.57 25.50 -16.21
C ILE A 29 -7.48 25.02 -15.24
N VAL A 30 -7.44 25.57 -14.03
CA VAL A 30 -6.35 25.29 -13.07
C VAL A 30 -6.57 24.00 -12.31
N SER A 31 -7.81 23.74 -11.84
CA SER A 31 -8.13 22.55 -11.06
C SER A 31 -8.61 21.36 -11.91
N ALA A 32 -8.98 21.59 -13.16
CA ALA A 32 -9.52 20.54 -14.03
C ALA A 32 -8.53 19.41 -14.24
N GLU A 33 -7.25 19.72 -14.37
CA GLU A 33 -6.21 18.70 -14.55
C GLU A 33 -6.01 17.87 -13.29
N ASN A 34 -6.03 18.49 -12.10
CA ASN A 34 -5.94 17.79 -10.82
C ASN A 34 -7.18 16.94 -10.55
N ILE A 35 -8.39 17.44 -10.88
CA ILE A 35 -9.64 16.69 -10.76
C ILE A 35 -9.67 15.51 -11.75
N ARG A 36 -9.15 15.71 -12.96
CA ARG A 36 -9.08 14.67 -13.99
C ARG A 36 -8.09 13.57 -13.62
N LYS A 37 -6.95 13.96 -13.01
CA LYS A 37 -5.90 13.04 -12.53
C LYS A 37 -6.19 12.46 -11.14
N HIS A 38 -7.30 12.88 -10.49
CA HIS A 38 -7.62 12.38 -9.16
C HIS A 38 -7.84 10.86 -9.20
N PRO A 39 -7.17 10.08 -8.34
CA PRO A 39 -7.24 8.62 -8.35
C PRO A 39 -8.65 8.05 -8.25
N GLU A 40 -9.57 8.76 -7.62
CA GLU A 40 -10.98 8.35 -7.46
C GLU A 40 -11.89 8.71 -8.66
N ASN A 41 -11.36 9.38 -9.68
CA ASN A 41 -12.15 9.76 -10.85
C ASN A 41 -12.35 8.58 -11.81
N SER A 42 -13.33 7.74 -11.55
CA SER A 42 -13.69 6.60 -12.39
C SER A 42 -14.39 6.98 -13.72
N ARG A 43 -14.82 8.25 -13.86
CA ARG A 43 -15.53 8.70 -15.06
C ARG A 43 -14.66 8.58 -16.33
N GLN A 44 -13.38 8.96 -16.22
CA GLN A 44 -12.46 8.88 -17.36
C GLN A 44 -12.24 7.44 -17.80
N ILE A 45 -12.10 6.51 -16.87
CA ILE A 45 -11.92 5.07 -17.18
C ILE A 45 -13.12 4.52 -17.94
N ARG A 46 -14.34 4.92 -17.58
CA ARG A 46 -15.56 4.50 -18.29
C ARG A 46 -15.59 5.05 -19.74
N LEU A 47 -15.12 6.28 -19.93
CA LEU A 47 -15.01 6.87 -21.27
C LEU A 47 -13.93 6.19 -22.10
N ASP A 48 -12.84 5.76 -21.48
CA ASP A 48 -11.71 5.11 -22.11
C ASP A 48 -11.89 3.59 -22.27
N PHE A 49 -13.02 3.01 -21.82
CA PHE A 49 -13.23 1.55 -21.81
C PHE A 49 -13.07 0.88 -23.20
N ASP A 50 -13.57 1.53 -24.24
CA ASP A 50 -13.47 1.05 -25.63
C ASP A 50 -12.23 1.62 -26.38
N ALA A 51 -11.43 2.47 -25.72
CA ALA A 51 -10.25 3.09 -26.31
C ALA A 51 -9.05 2.13 -26.36
N PRO A 52 -8.06 2.39 -27.24
CA PRO A 52 -6.77 1.71 -27.15
C PRO A 52 -6.17 1.88 -25.76
N ARG A 53 -5.58 0.80 -25.24
CA ARG A 53 -4.99 0.82 -23.91
C ARG A 53 -3.69 0.04 -23.87
N GLY A 54 -2.66 0.63 -23.31
CA GLY A 54 -1.32 0.06 -23.23
C GLY A 54 -1.25 -1.17 -22.32
N SER A 55 -0.19 -1.92 -22.47
CA SER A 55 0.04 -3.14 -21.69
C SER A 55 0.57 -2.85 -20.29
N ILE A 56 0.30 -3.78 -19.38
CA ILE A 56 0.96 -3.85 -18.08
C ILE A 56 1.80 -5.13 -18.09
N GLN A 57 3.06 -5.02 -17.69
CA GLN A 57 3.98 -6.15 -17.63
C GLN A 57 4.70 -6.23 -16.30
N THR A 58 5.21 -7.41 -15.97
CA THR A 58 6.08 -7.66 -14.83
C THR A 58 7.51 -7.21 -15.11
N ALA A 59 8.37 -7.16 -14.07
CA ALA A 59 9.77 -6.81 -14.20
C ALA A 59 10.56 -7.82 -15.08
N ASP A 60 10.15 -9.08 -15.09
CA ASP A 60 10.70 -10.17 -15.91
C ASP A 60 10.03 -10.29 -17.29
N GLY A 61 9.17 -9.34 -17.67
CA GLY A 61 8.69 -9.15 -19.03
C GLY A 61 7.37 -9.85 -19.38
N GLU A 62 6.68 -10.49 -18.41
CA GLU A 62 5.39 -11.12 -18.67
C GLU A 62 4.28 -10.08 -18.81
N ILE A 63 3.50 -10.17 -19.90
CA ILE A 63 2.38 -9.27 -20.15
C ILE A 63 1.16 -9.76 -19.38
N ILE A 64 0.78 -9.01 -18.36
CA ILE A 64 -0.28 -9.36 -17.41
C ILE A 64 -1.61 -8.65 -17.65
N ALA A 65 -1.60 -7.59 -18.47
CA ALA A 65 -2.79 -6.96 -19.01
C ALA A 65 -2.49 -6.39 -20.39
N LYS A 66 -3.38 -6.65 -21.36
CA LYS A 66 -3.26 -6.17 -22.75
C LYS A 66 -4.63 -5.89 -23.35
N THR A 67 -4.65 -5.11 -24.42
CA THR A 67 -5.86 -4.90 -25.23
C THR A 67 -5.75 -5.69 -26.52
N VAL A 68 -6.76 -6.47 -26.83
CA VAL A 68 -6.83 -7.28 -28.05
C VAL A 68 -7.96 -6.79 -28.95
N ALA A 69 -7.78 -6.93 -30.27
CA ALA A 69 -8.84 -6.68 -31.23
C ALA A 69 -9.85 -7.84 -31.20
N VAL A 70 -11.13 -7.50 -31.19
CA VAL A 70 -12.24 -8.47 -31.26
C VAL A 70 -13.29 -8.03 -32.26
N SER A 71 -14.09 -8.98 -32.76
CA SER A 71 -15.20 -8.68 -33.66
C SER A 71 -16.38 -8.12 -32.84
N GLY A 72 -17.13 -7.17 -33.45
CA GLY A 72 -18.33 -6.61 -32.85
C GLY A 72 -18.34 -5.08 -32.80
N PRO A 73 -19.38 -4.48 -32.22
CA PRO A 73 -19.51 -3.02 -32.11
C PRO A 73 -18.42 -2.40 -31.18
N ARG A 74 -17.95 -3.16 -30.22
CA ARG A 74 -16.79 -2.85 -29.38
C ARG A 74 -15.64 -3.68 -29.89
N ASN A 75 -14.75 -3.07 -30.67
CA ASN A 75 -13.69 -3.76 -31.39
C ASN A 75 -12.40 -4.02 -30.61
N ARG A 76 -12.39 -3.69 -29.31
CA ARG A 76 -11.25 -3.89 -28.40
C ARG A 76 -11.69 -4.45 -27.08
N LEU A 77 -10.99 -5.47 -26.60
CA LEU A 77 -11.24 -6.12 -25.31
C LEU A 77 -9.99 -6.04 -24.45
N ARG A 78 -10.15 -5.59 -23.22
CA ARG A 78 -9.10 -5.69 -22.19
C ARG A 78 -9.02 -7.14 -21.73
N GLN A 79 -7.83 -7.73 -21.78
CA GLN A 79 -7.57 -9.11 -21.43
C GLN A 79 -6.48 -9.20 -20.36
N TYR A 80 -6.70 -10.07 -19.38
CA TYR A 80 -5.77 -10.40 -18.32
C TYR A 80 -5.35 -11.86 -18.46
N PRO A 81 -4.20 -12.14 -19.14
CA PRO A 81 -3.84 -13.50 -19.58
C PRO A 81 -3.67 -14.50 -18.42
N TYR A 82 -3.34 -14.01 -17.24
CA TYR A 82 -3.13 -14.84 -16.06
C TYR A 82 -4.32 -14.84 -15.08
N GLY A 83 -5.49 -14.33 -15.51
CA GLY A 83 -6.71 -14.31 -14.71
C GLY A 83 -6.49 -13.65 -13.36
N SER A 84 -6.80 -14.38 -12.30
CA SER A 84 -6.74 -13.86 -10.93
C SER A 84 -5.35 -13.65 -10.35
N LEU A 85 -4.26 -14.13 -11.00
CA LEU A 85 -2.91 -14.12 -10.43
C LEU A 85 -2.41 -12.73 -10.02
N TYR A 86 -2.85 -11.68 -10.71
CA TYR A 86 -2.42 -10.30 -10.46
C TYR A 86 -3.58 -9.37 -10.10
N SER A 87 -4.79 -9.92 -9.93
CA SER A 87 -6.04 -9.16 -9.87
C SER A 87 -6.04 -8.02 -8.87
N GLN A 88 -5.50 -8.22 -7.68
CA GLN A 88 -5.54 -7.21 -6.62
C GLN A 88 -4.52 -6.08 -6.82
N VAL A 89 -3.40 -6.34 -7.50
CA VAL A 89 -2.43 -5.31 -7.85
C VAL A 89 -2.82 -4.60 -9.15
N VAL A 90 -3.04 -5.36 -10.20
CA VAL A 90 -3.41 -4.80 -11.51
C VAL A 90 -4.80 -4.18 -11.47
N GLY A 91 -5.71 -4.78 -10.74
CA GLY A 91 -7.11 -4.36 -10.70
C GLY A 91 -7.87 -4.79 -11.95
N PHE A 92 -8.86 -4.02 -12.31
CA PHE A 92 -9.72 -4.24 -13.48
C PHE A 92 -10.12 -2.91 -14.13
N ILE A 93 -10.67 -3.00 -15.33
CA ILE A 93 -11.49 -1.94 -15.94
C ILE A 93 -12.89 -2.46 -16.17
N SER A 94 -13.89 -1.59 -16.03
CA SER A 94 -15.30 -1.90 -16.29
C SER A 94 -16.00 -0.70 -16.91
N ALA A 95 -16.91 -0.97 -17.85
CA ALA A 95 -17.70 0.07 -18.51
C ALA A 95 -18.62 0.83 -17.53
N GLU A 96 -19.11 0.16 -16.48
CA GLU A 96 -20.06 0.73 -15.53
C GLU A 96 -19.43 1.12 -14.19
N HIS A 97 -18.46 0.31 -13.71
CA HIS A 97 -17.88 0.46 -12.38
C HIS A 97 -16.51 1.15 -12.38
N GLY A 98 -16.00 1.56 -13.56
CA GLY A 98 -14.73 2.23 -13.69
C GLY A 98 -13.55 1.26 -13.58
N GLY A 99 -12.70 1.40 -12.58
CA GLY A 99 -11.54 0.51 -12.43
C GLY A 99 -10.93 0.55 -11.05
N SER A 100 -9.98 -0.35 -10.83
CA SER A 100 -9.20 -0.44 -9.58
C SER A 100 -7.71 -0.69 -9.89
N GLY A 101 -6.89 -0.77 -8.85
CA GLY A 101 -5.48 -1.14 -8.96
C GLY A 101 -4.68 -0.23 -9.91
N ILE A 102 -3.65 -0.78 -10.51
CA ILE A 102 -2.79 -0.10 -11.49
C ILE A 102 -3.59 0.40 -12.70
N GLU A 103 -4.61 -0.35 -13.12
CA GLU A 103 -5.51 0.08 -14.19
C GLU A 103 -6.12 1.46 -13.92
N ARG A 104 -6.46 1.75 -12.67
CA ARG A 104 -7.02 3.02 -12.25
C ARG A 104 -5.93 4.06 -11.98
N SER A 105 -4.95 3.74 -11.15
CA SER A 105 -3.92 4.69 -10.71
C SER A 105 -3.04 5.19 -11.86
N HIS A 106 -2.82 4.36 -12.88
CA HIS A 106 -2.00 4.68 -14.06
C HIS A 106 -2.84 4.83 -15.35
N ASN A 107 -4.15 5.12 -15.20
CA ASN A 107 -5.06 5.27 -16.33
C ASN A 107 -4.57 6.31 -17.33
N GLY A 108 -4.02 7.44 -16.87
CA GLY A 108 -3.53 8.49 -17.75
C GLY A 108 -2.46 8.00 -18.75
N PHE A 109 -1.53 7.18 -18.27
CA PHE A 109 -0.50 6.57 -19.13
C PHE A 109 -1.08 5.48 -20.02
N LEU A 110 -1.83 4.55 -19.44
CA LEU A 110 -2.38 3.40 -20.15
C LEU A 110 -3.34 3.79 -21.27
N ALA A 111 -4.19 4.80 -21.06
CA ALA A 111 -5.13 5.31 -22.04
C ALA A 111 -4.53 6.36 -22.99
N GLY A 112 -3.26 6.75 -22.79
CA GLY A 112 -2.62 7.77 -23.62
C GLY A 112 -3.13 9.19 -23.36
N ASN A 113 -3.73 9.44 -22.21
CA ASN A 113 -4.22 10.76 -21.82
C ASN A 113 -3.12 11.63 -21.20
N ASP A 114 -2.01 11.04 -20.80
CA ASP A 114 -0.84 11.76 -20.28
C ASP A 114 0.04 12.23 -21.45
N LEU A 115 0.42 13.52 -21.40
CA LEU A 115 1.21 14.14 -22.47
C LEU A 115 2.58 13.51 -22.64
N SER A 116 3.18 12.98 -21.57
CA SER A 116 4.51 12.37 -21.62
C SER A 116 4.58 11.09 -22.46
N VAL A 117 3.48 10.35 -22.57
CA VAL A 117 3.39 9.16 -23.44
C VAL A 117 2.84 9.49 -24.82
N ARG A 118 2.11 10.60 -24.94
CA ARG A 118 1.44 11.02 -26.19
C ARG A 118 2.35 11.82 -27.10
N ILE A 119 3.19 12.70 -26.55
CA ILE A 119 4.04 13.62 -27.29
C ILE A 119 5.50 13.22 -27.08
N GLN A 120 6.12 12.63 -28.10
CA GLN A 120 7.53 12.26 -28.11
C GLN A 120 8.35 13.16 -29.04
N ASP A 121 7.69 13.74 -30.08
CA ASP A 121 8.29 14.65 -31.04
C ASP A 121 7.31 15.81 -31.36
N THR A 122 7.82 16.92 -31.87
CA THR A 122 7.01 18.06 -32.32
C THR A 122 5.97 17.70 -33.39
N ARG A 123 6.23 16.66 -34.16
CA ARG A 123 5.27 16.12 -35.15
C ARG A 123 4.03 15.54 -34.49
N ASP A 124 4.15 15.02 -33.28
CA ASP A 124 3.07 14.37 -32.52
C ASP A 124 1.98 15.36 -32.11
N LEU A 125 2.30 16.65 -32.07
CA LEU A 125 1.33 17.72 -31.83
C LEU A 125 0.29 17.86 -32.95
N PHE A 126 0.60 17.36 -34.14
CA PHE A 126 -0.22 17.49 -35.35
C PHE A 126 -0.85 16.18 -35.79
N ILE A 127 -0.56 15.06 -35.12
CA ILE A 127 -1.07 13.74 -35.47
C ILE A 127 -1.96 13.22 -34.34
N ASP A 128 -3.25 13.12 -34.61
CA ASP A 128 -4.22 12.55 -33.66
C ASP A 128 -4.20 11.01 -33.73
N GLN A 129 -3.10 10.41 -33.24
CA GLN A 129 -3.00 8.96 -33.05
C GLN A 129 -3.11 8.63 -31.57
N ALA A 130 -3.93 7.61 -31.26
CA ALA A 130 -4.00 7.07 -29.91
C ALA A 130 -2.68 6.36 -29.54
N ARG A 131 -1.85 7.04 -28.80
CA ARG A 131 -0.54 6.57 -28.33
C ARG A 131 -0.64 6.22 -26.87
N THR A 132 -0.63 4.94 -26.57
CA THR A 132 -0.76 4.40 -25.21
C THR A 132 0.60 4.15 -24.59
N GLY A 133 0.70 4.33 -23.26
CA GLY A 133 1.90 3.99 -22.50
C GLY A 133 1.85 2.57 -21.97
N GLN A 134 3.02 1.96 -21.81
CA GLN A 134 3.20 0.66 -21.16
C GLN A 134 3.67 0.87 -19.73
N VAL A 135 3.07 0.16 -18.78
CA VAL A 135 3.47 0.19 -17.37
C VAL A 135 4.21 -1.10 -17.02
N GLU A 136 5.45 -0.96 -16.53
CA GLU A 136 6.27 -2.05 -16.04
C GLU A 136 6.26 -2.06 -14.51
N LEU A 137 5.78 -3.14 -13.92
CA LEU A 137 5.72 -3.34 -12.48
C LEU A 137 7.05 -3.86 -11.93
N SER A 138 7.21 -3.78 -10.61
CA SER A 138 8.29 -4.44 -9.88
C SER A 138 8.01 -5.92 -9.63
N LEU A 139 6.75 -6.36 -9.74
CA LEU A 139 6.37 -7.77 -9.58
C LEU A 139 7.13 -8.66 -10.54
N ARG A 140 7.53 -9.83 -10.06
CA ARG A 140 8.17 -10.90 -10.84
C ARG A 140 7.21 -12.06 -10.97
N HIS A 141 7.09 -12.61 -12.17
CA HIS A 141 6.15 -13.69 -12.45
C HIS A 141 6.48 -14.97 -11.67
N ASP A 142 7.75 -15.35 -11.64
CA ASP A 142 8.24 -16.50 -10.89
C ASP A 142 7.91 -16.41 -9.39
N VAL A 143 8.16 -15.24 -8.78
CA VAL A 143 7.85 -14.98 -7.36
C VAL A 143 6.34 -14.96 -7.12
N GLN A 144 5.56 -14.35 -8.02
CA GLN A 144 4.10 -14.29 -7.88
C GLN A 144 3.45 -15.67 -7.91
N LEU A 145 3.96 -16.60 -8.73
CA LEU A 145 3.52 -18.00 -8.74
C LEU A 145 3.79 -18.69 -7.39
N VAL A 146 4.97 -18.45 -6.81
CA VAL A 146 5.33 -19.01 -5.49
C VAL A 146 4.44 -18.41 -4.39
N THR A 147 4.16 -17.11 -4.41
CA THR A 147 3.27 -16.48 -3.41
C THR A 147 1.87 -17.07 -3.44
N ARG A 148 1.32 -17.29 -4.65
CA ARG A 148 0.03 -17.98 -4.81
C ARG A 148 0.07 -19.40 -4.29
N ALA A 149 1.11 -20.15 -4.62
CA ALA A 149 1.25 -21.55 -4.19
C ALA A 149 1.38 -21.65 -2.66
N ALA A 150 2.11 -20.76 -2.02
CA ALA A 150 2.26 -20.71 -0.57
C ALA A 150 0.94 -20.47 0.17
N MET A 151 -0.01 -19.77 -0.47
CA MET A 151 -1.33 -19.46 0.10
C MET A 151 -2.40 -20.49 -0.24
N ALA A 152 -2.07 -21.56 -0.97
CA ALA A 152 -3.04 -22.54 -1.43
C ALA A 152 -3.94 -23.05 -0.29
N GLY A 153 -5.26 -22.82 -0.40
CA GLY A 153 -6.26 -23.24 0.57
C GLY A 153 -6.37 -22.38 1.85
N HIS A 154 -5.58 -21.33 1.99
CA HIS A 154 -5.63 -20.41 3.13
C HIS A 154 -6.15 -19.03 2.73
N GLU A 155 -6.91 -18.41 3.62
CA GLU A 155 -7.26 -16.99 3.52
C GLU A 155 -6.14 -16.12 4.11
N GLY A 156 -5.77 -15.05 3.41
CA GLY A 156 -4.72 -14.15 3.87
C GLY A 156 -3.97 -13.47 2.73
N THR A 157 -2.77 -12.98 3.04
CA THR A 157 -1.94 -12.23 2.11
C THR A 157 -0.46 -12.55 2.28
N VAL A 158 0.25 -12.67 1.16
CA VAL A 158 1.71 -12.76 1.10
C VAL A 158 2.25 -11.52 0.39
N VAL A 159 3.27 -10.89 0.97
CA VAL A 159 4.04 -9.79 0.38
C VAL A 159 5.50 -10.17 0.37
N VAL A 160 6.16 -10.04 -0.78
CA VAL A 160 7.62 -10.23 -0.94
C VAL A 160 8.21 -8.92 -1.39
N ILE A 161 9.10 -8.34 -0.58
CA ILE A 161 9.74 -7.06 -0.83
C ILE A 161 11.26 -7.22 -0.82
N GLU A 162 11.94 -6.54 -1.75
CA GLU A 162 13.40 -6.41 -1.77
C GLU A 162 13.81 -5.27 -0.83
N PRO A 163 14.60 -5.54 0.22
CA PRO A 163 14.90 -4.53 1.23
C PRO A 163 15.66 -3.31 0.71
N ASP A 164 16.59 -3.52 -0.23
CA ASP A 164 17.54 -2.49 -0.71
C ASP A 164 16.87 -1.48 -1.64
N THR A 165 15.84 -1.89 -2.36
CA THR A 165 15.19 -1.07 -3.41
C THR A 165 13.75 -0.71 -3.09
N GLY A 166 13.12 -1.40 -2.15
CA GLY A 166 11.68 -1.31 -1.88
C GLY A 166 10.81 -1.94 -2.96
N SER A 167 11.40 -2.65 -3.93
CA SER A 167 10.65 -3.30 -5.01
C SER A 167 9.79 -4.44 -4.45
N VAL A 168 8.50 -4.39 -4.69
CA VAL A 168 7.57 -5.48 -4.35
C VAL A 168 7.67 -6.53 -5.47
N TRP A 169 8.26 -7.69 -5.17
CA TRP A 169 8.44 -8.77 -6.14
C TRP A 169 7.25 -9.70 -6.23
N GLY A 170 6.47 -9.81 -5.14
CA GLY A 170 5.26 -10.61 -5.08
C GLY A 170 4.24 -10.02 -4.14
N MET A 171 2.96 -10.08 -4.51
CA MET A 171 1.84 -9.64 -3.70
C MET A 171 0.60 -10.44 -4.11
N TRP A 172 0.17 -11.33 -3.24
CA TRP A 172 -0.98 -12.19 -3.47
C TRP A 172 -1.90 -12.20 -2.27
N SER A 173 -3.20 -12.14 -2.52
CA SER A 173 -4.22 -12.26 -1.48
C SER A 173 -5.29 -13.28 -1.87
N ASN A 174 -5.84 -13.96 -0.88
CA ASN A 174 -6.98 -14.86 -1.02
C ASN A 174 -8.06 -14.45 0.01
N PRO A 175 -9.33 -14.30 -0.36
CA PRO A 175 -9.92 -14.53 -1.68
C PRO A 175 -9.47 -13.52 -2.75
N HIS A 176 -9.65 -13.90 -3.99
CA HIS A 176 -9.27 -13.17 -5.19
C HIS A 176 -10.41 -13.19 -6.23
N PHE A 177 -10.24 -12.50 -7.35
CA PHE A 177 -11.21 -12.46 -8.44
C PHE A 177 -10.52 -12.56 -9.81
N ASP A 178 -11.28 -12.89 -10.87
CA ASP A 178 -10.77 -12.80 -12.25
C ASP A 178 -11.23 -11.47 -12.88
N PRO A 179 -10.31 -10.56 -13.19
CA PRO A 179 -10.64 -9.26 -13.78
C PRO A 179 -11.24 -9.35 -15.20
N ASN A 180 -11.05 -10.47 -15.91
CA ASN A 180 -11.65 -10.68 -17.23
C ASN A 180 -13.18 -10.65 -17.20
N HIS A 181 -13.79 -11.12 -16.12
CA HIS A 181 -15.25 -11.08 -15.98
C HIS A 181 -15.77 -9.65 -15.90
N LEU A 182 -15.04 -8.75 -15.24
CA LEU A 182 -15.42 -7.35 -15.04
C LEU A 182 -15.13 -6.49 -16.29
N ALA A 183 -14.15 -6.89 -17.11
CA ALA A 183 -13.79 -6.24 -18.37
C ALA A 183 -14.60 -6.75 -19.57
N SER A 184 -15.55 -7.65 -19.35
CA SER A 184 -16.36 -8.27 -20.41
C SER A 184 -17.21 -7.25 -21.18
N HIS A 185 -17.43 -7.51 -22.47
CA HIS A 185 -18.39 -6.77 -23.29
C HIS A 185 -19.86 -7.16 -23.02
N ASP A 186 -20.10 -8.29 -22.36
CA ASP A 186 -21.40 -8.59 -21.75
C ASP A 186 -21.54 -7.78 -20.46
N LEU A 187 -22.07 -6.56 -20.60
CA LEU A 187 -22.20 -5.62 -19.49
C LEU A 187 -23.13 -6.13 -18.41
N SER A 188 -24.16 -6.92 -18.78
CA SER A 188 -25.09 -7.49 -17.82
C SER A 188 -24.41 -8.54 -16.94
N ALA A 189 -23.63 -9.44 -17.56
CA ALA A 189 -22.83 -10.42 -16.82
C ALA A 189 -21.76 -9.74 -15.95
N ALA A 190 -21.04 -8.75 -16.49
CA ALA A 190 -20.04 -8.00 -15.73
C ALA A 190 -20.61 -7.27 -14.53
N ALA A 191 -21.81 -6.70 -14.65
CA ALA A 191 -22.52 -6.04 -13.53
C ALA A 191 -22.94 -7.04 -12.44
N ILE A 192 -23.42 -8.22 -12.82
CA ILE A 192 -23.77 -9.30 -11.86
C ILE A 192 -22.53 -9.77 -11.12
N ASP A 193 -21.43 -10.02 -11.84
CA ASP A 193 -20.17 -10.46 -11.25
C ASP A 193 -19.60 -9.40 -10.30
N PHE A 194 -19.61 -8.12 -10.71
CA PHE A 194 -19.17 -7.03 -9.84
C PHE A 194 -20.00 -6.96 -8.56
N ASN A 195 -21.35 -6.96 -8.65
CA ASN A 195 -22.22 -6.89 -7.49
C ASN A 195 -22.03 -8.09 -6.56
N THR A 196 -21.77 -9.26 -7.11
CA THR A 196 -21.48 -10.48 -6.33
C THR A 196 -20.19 -10.32 -5.55
N LEU A 197 -19.11 -9.84 -6.19
CA LEU A 197 -17.82 -9.62 -5.54
C LEU A 197 -17.84 -8.47 -4.54
N ASP A 198 -18.57 -7.39 -4.83
CA ASP A 198 -18.67 -6.20 -3.98
C ASP A 198 -19.50 -6.46 -2.72
N SER A 199 -20.53 -7.30 -2.81
CA SER A 199 -21.37 -7.70 -1.69
C SER A 199 -20.80 -8.84 -0.86
N ASP A 200 -19.71 -9.47 -1.30
CA ASP A 200 -19.06 -10.57 -0.58
C ASP A 200 -18.38 -10.04 0.69
N SER A 201 -18.77 -10.58 1.84
CA SER A 201 -18.18 -10.22 3.14
C SER A 201 -16.67 -10.47 3.22
N ALA A 202 -16.15 -11.38 2.40
CA ALA A 202 -14.73 -11.66 2.27
C ALA A 202 -13.97 -10.62 1.43
N GLN A 203 -14.67 -9.64 0.82
CA GLN A 203 -14.11 -8.49 0.10
C GLN A 203 -13.00 -8.85 -0.92
N PRO A 204 -13.26 -9.73 -1.90
CA PRO A 204 -12.24 -10.17 -2.86
C PRO A 204 -11.69 -9.05 -3.76
N LEU A 205 -12.46 -7.96 -3.97
CA LEU A 205 -12.01 -6.81 -4.76
C LEU A 205 -10.96 -5.96 -4.04
N GLN A 206 -10.83 -6.07 -2.72
CA GLN A 206 -9.90 -5.26 -1.93
C GLN A 206 -8.50 -5.86 -1.95
N ASN A 207 -7.48 -5.02 -2.21
CA ASN A 207 -6.09 -5.41 -2.00
C ASN A 207 -5.76 -5.43 -0.50
N ARG A 208 -5.83 -6.61 0.10
CA ARG A 208 -5.61 -6.81 1.55
C ARG A 208 -4.21 -6.38 2.00
N ALA A 209 -3.21 -6.51 1.11
CA ALA A 209 -1.85 -6.12 1.43
C ALA A 209 -1.72 -4.65 1.80
N GLU A 210 -2.53 -3.78 1.19
CA GLU A 210 -2.46 -2.33 1.34
C GLU A 210 -3.56 -1.76 2.24
N TYR A 211 -4.74 -2.42 2.27
CA TYR A 211 -5.93 -1.82 2.88
C TYR A 211 -6.44 -2.53 4.13
N GLN A 212 -6.08 -3.80 4.34
CA GLN A 212 -6.57 -4.55 5.49
C GLN A 212 -5.56 -4.55 6.63
N GLY A 213 -5.81 -3.74 7.67
CA GLY A 213 -5.06 -3.83 8.91
C GLY A 213 -5.40 -5.11 9.67
N VAL A 214 -4.39 -5.88 10.04
CA VAL A 214 -4.49 -7.06 10.90
C VAL A 214 -3.84 -6.78 12.24
N GLU A 215 -4.33 -7.39 13.32
CA GLU A 215 -3.69 -7.27 14.63
C GLU A 215 -2.38 -8.04 14.61
N ILE A 216 -1.27 -7.33 14.82
CA ILE A 216 0.07 -7.91 14.72
C ILE A 216 0.57 -8.51 16.05
N GLY A 217 -0.04 -8.15 17.17
CA GLY A 217 0.29 -8.70 18.47
C GLY A 217 1.79 -8.66 18.78
N SER A 218 2.35 -9.83 19.11
CA SER A 218 3.76 -9.98 19.50
C SER A 218 4.78 -9.61 18.40
N LEU A 219 4.41 -9.53 17.13
CA LEU A 219 5.32 -9.01 16.08
C LEU A 219 5.76 -7.57 16.38
N PHE A 220 4.93 -6.80 17.08
CA PHE A 220 5.29 -5.43 17.49
C PHE A 220 6.45 -5.38 18.49
N THR A 221 6.74 -6.47 19.20
CA THR A 221 7.86 -6.52 20.17
C THR A 221 9.22 -6.26 19.50
N VAL A 222 9.33 -6.43 18.20
CA VAL A 222 10.54 -6.05 17.41
C VAL A 222 10.75 -4.52 17.47
N VAL A 223 9.67 -3.73 17.37
CA VAL A 223 9.71 -2.27 17.51
C VAL A 223 10.04 -1.88 18.96
N THR A 224 9.50 -2.61 19.92
CA THR A 224 9.81 -2.42 21.35
C THR A 224 11.27 -2.74 21.65
N ALA A 225 11.83 -3.81 21.05
CA ALA A 225 13.24 -4.14 21.14
C ALA A 225 14.11 -3.02 20.55
N ALA A 226 13.74 -2.52 19.37
CA ALA A 226 14.41 -1.37 18.75
C ALA A 226 14.43 -0.15 19.69
N ALA A 227 13.28 0.17 20.28
CA ALA A 227 13.18 1.28 21.21
C ALA A 227 14.01 1.06 22.49
N ALA A 228 14.07 -0.17 22.99
CA ALA A 228 14.90 -0.51 24.16
C ALA A 228 16.39 -0.31 23.86
N ILE A 229 16.86 -0.81 22.71
CA ILE A 229 18.26 -0.67 22.28
C ILE A 229 18.62 0.81 22.09
N GLU A 230 17.80 1.58 21.39
CA GLU A 230 18.00 3.03 21.17
C GLU A 230 17.99 3.86 22.49
N ASN A 231 17.36 3.34 23.55
CA ASN A 231 17.36 3.92 24.88
C ASN A 231 18.44 3.33 25.81
N ASN A 232 19.43 2.61 25.27
CA ASN A 232 20.55 1.99 26.01
C ASN A 232 20.09 0.95 27.04
N LEU A 233 19.02 0.21 26.78
CA LEU A 233 18.49 -0.84 27.63
C LEU A 233 18.85 -2.25 27.15
N SER A 234 19.85 -2.41 26.26
CA SER A 234 20.27 -3.71 25.71
C SER A 234 20.64 -4.72 26.81
N ASP A 235 21.24 -4.26 27.90
CA ASP A 235 21.70 -5.09 29.02
C ASP A 235 20.68 -5.22 30.15
N ILE A 236 19.45 -4.73 29.97
CA ILE A 236 18.41 -4.80 30.98
C ILE A 236 18.08 -6.26 31.32
N ILE A 237 17.93 -6.53 32.63
CA ILE A 237 17.47 -7.84 33.13
C ILE A 237 16.07 -7.68 33.72
N ILE A 238 15.10 -8.34 33.10
CA ILE A 238 13.71 -8.29 33.53
C ILE A 238 13.42 -9.41 34.54
N PRO A 239 12.77 -9.11 35.67
CA PRO A 239 12.34 -10.12 36.63
C PRO A 239 11.45 -11.19 36.01
N THR A 240 11.59 -12.44 36.42
CA THR A 240 10.74 -13.52 35.99
C THR A 240 9.34 -13.41 36.56
N THR A 241 8.34 -13.20 35.71
CA THR A 241 6.93 -13.06 36.09
C THR A 241 6.02 -13.86 35.13
N GLU A 242 4.82 -14.17 35.58
CA GLU A 242 3.78 -14.78 34.81
C GLU A 242 2.91 -13.75 34.11
N THR A 243 2.73 -12.60 34.76
CA THR A 243 1.84 -11.52 34.31
C THR A 243 2.47 -10.17 34.55
N PHE A 244 1.99 -9.18 33.76
CA PHE A 244 2.17 -7.77 34.03
C PHE A 244 0.83 -7.20 34.55
N PRO A 245 0.81 -6.41 35.65
CA PRO A 245 -0.42 -5.99 36.31
C PRO A 245 -1.29 -5.10 35.41
N ALA A 246 -2.61 -5.19 35.62
CA ALA A 246 -3.56 -4.28 34.97
C ALA A 246 -3.28 -2.83 35.38
N SER A 247 -3.50 -1.89 34.46
CA SER A 247 -3.70 -0.48 34.79
C SER A 247 -5.21 -0.17 34.84
N SER A 248 -5.59 1.02 35.35
CA SER A 248 -6.98 1.38 35.66
C SER A 248 -8.03 1.01 34.59
N ASP A 249 -7.66 1.05 33.32
CA ASP A 249 -8.58 0.84 32.19
C ASP A 249 -8.12 -0.26 31.21
N LEU A 250 -7.01 -0.95 31.51
CA LEU A 250 -6.42 -1.95 30.61
C LEU A 250 -6.23 -3.29 31.32
N PRO A 251 -6.44 -4.43 30.62
CA PRO A 251 -6.41 -5.75 31.22
C PRO A 251 -5.00 -6.17 31.67
N ILE A 252 -4.93 -7.21 32.48
CA ILE A 252 -3.67 -7.91 32.80
C ILE A 252 -3.07 -8.46 31.51
N ILE A 253 -1.75 -8.29 31.35
CA ILE A 253 -1.00 -8.93 30.27
C ILE A 253 -0.46 -10.27 30.79
N THR A 254 -0.86 -11.37 30.18
CA THR A 254 -0.46 -12.72 30.55
C THR A 254 0.46 -13.29 29.48
N ASN A 255 1.49 -14.03 29.91
CA ASN A 255 2.36 -14.76 29.01
C ASN A 255 1.62 -15.92 28.32
N PRO A 256 2.07 -16.38 27.15
CA PRO A 256 1.53 -17.59 26.52
C PRO A 256 1.54 -18.77 27.49
N ASP A 257 0.43 -19.53 27.52
CA ASP A 257 0.25 -20.70 28.37
C ASP A 257 0.42 -20.47 29.90
N GLY A 258 0.39 -19.20 30.34
CA GLY A 258 0.60 -18.82 31.73
C GLY A 258 2.02 -19.07 32.26
N ASN A 259 2.99 -19.22 31.37
CA ASN A 259 4.38 -19.49 31.72
C ASN A 259 5.06 -18.30 32.38
N LYS A 260 5.98 -18.58 33.30
CA LYS A 260 6.86 -17.54 33.89
C LYS A 260 8.06 -17.33 33.01
N CYS A 261 8.35 -16.09 32.68
CA CYS A 261 9.51 -15.72 31.88
C CYS A 261 10.07 -14.35 32.28
N GLY A 262 11.30 -14.08 31.85
CA GLY A 262 12.06 -12.89 32.16
C GLY A 262 13.49 -13.02 31.62
N GLY A 263 14.41 -12.24 32.16
CA GLY A 263 15.82 -12.24 31.78
C GLY A 263 16.19 -11.13 30.79
N THR A 264 17.10 -11.43 29.88
CA THR A 264 17.59 -10.49 28.87
C THR A 264 16.58 -10.27 27.73
N ILE A 265 16.73 -9.20 26.94
CA ILE A 265 15.94 -8.95 25.72
C ILE A 265 15.92 -10.18 24.81
N LYS A 266 17.08 -10.86 24.63
CA LYS A 266 17.17 -12.11 23.89
C LYS A 266 16.26 -13.20 24.50
N SER A 267 16.26 -13.37 25.81
CA SER A 267 15.40 -14.33 26.49
C SER A 267 13.91 -14.01 26.32
N LEU A 268 13.54 -12.72 26.37
CA LEU A 268 12.16 -12.28 26.16
C LEU A 268 11.70 -12.58 24.72
N MET A 269 12.57 -12.39 23.73
CA MET A 269 12.27 -12.66 22.32
C MET A 269 12.07 -14.16 22.09
N ILE A 270 12.98 -15.01 22.57
CA ILE A 270 12.93 -16.46 22.38
C ILE A 270 11.68 -17.08 23.01
N ASN A 271 11.28 -16.59 24.19
CA ASN A 271 10.16 -17.15 24.95
C ASN A 271 8.83 -16.41 24.73
N SER A 272 8.74 -15.51 23.76
CA SER A 272 7.55 -14.67 23.53
C SER A 272 7.00 -14.04 24.83
N CYS A 273 7.90 -13.52 25.67
CA CYS A 273 7.63 -13.10 27.05
C CYS A 273 6.86 -11.79 27.12
N ARG A 274 5.54 -11.82 27.04
CA ARG A 274 4.69 -10.61 26.99
C ARG A 274 4.80 -9.75 28.25
N SER A 275 4.84 -10.35 29.43
CA SER A 275 5.02 -9.62 30.70
C SER A 275 6.34 -8.87 30.74
N GLY A 276 7.41 -9.49 30.21
CA GLY A 276 8.73 -8.86 30.12
C GLY A 276 8.74 -7.69 29.15
N TRP A 277 8.13 -7.83 27.97
CA TRP A 277 8.01 -6.75 27.00
C TRP A 277 7.15 -5.58 27.52
N ALA A 278 6.09 -5.88 28.27
CA ALA A 278 5.28 -4.86 28.93
C ALA A 278 6.12 -4.07 29.97
N THR A 279 6.98 -4.76 30.73
CA THR A 279 7.91 -4.12 31.67
C THR A 279 8.90 -3.22 30.95
N ILE A 280 9.50 -3.69 29.84
CA ILE A 280 10.39 -2.87 29.01
C ILE A 280 9.64 -1.64 28.48
N GLY A 281 8.41 -1.78 28.00
CA GLY A 281 7.59 -0.66 27.54
C GLY A 281 7.39 0.41 28.60
N ASN A 282 7.19 -0.02 29.86
CA ASN A 282 7.07 0.89 30.99
C ASN A 282 8.39 1.61 31.31
N GLU A 283 9.54 0.93 31.18
CA GLU A 283 10.88 1.53 31.37
C GLU A 283 11.23 2.52 30.26
N ILE A 284 10.91 2.19 29.01
CA ILE A 284 11.13 3.07 27.86
C ILE A 284 10.26 4.33 27.94
N GLY A 285 9.01 4.17 28.38
CA GLY A 285 7.98 5.19 28.36
C GLY A 285 7.27 5.34 27.01
N TYR A 286 6.07 5.91 27.07
CA TYR A 286 5.17 6.01 25.93
C TYR A 286 5.74 6.85 24.78
N ASP A 287 6.35 8.00 25.10
CA ASP A 287 6.82 8.95 24.08
C ASP A 287 8.00 8.39 23.27
N SER A 288 8.96 7.72 23.92
CA SER A 288 10.06 7.05 23.24
C SER A 288 9.58 5.91 22.34
N LEU A 289 8.65 5.07 22.83
CA LEU A 289 8.08 4.00 22.04
C LEU A 289 7.31 4.54 20.84
N LYS A 290 6.53 5.59 21.05
CA LYS A 290 5.79 6.29 19.98
C LYS A 290 6.73 6.87 18.92
N ASP A 291 7.83 7.50 19.33
CA ASP A 291 8.82 8.08 18.42
C ASP A 291 9.43 7.00 17.51
N VAL A 292 9.90 5.89 18.07
CA VAL A 292 10.46 4.78 17.28
C VAL A 292 9.42 4.19 16.35
N THR A 293 8.19 3.99 16.83
CA THR A 293 7.07 3.50 16.01
C THR A 293 6.80 4.42 14.81
N LYS A 294 6.85 5.72 15.04
CA LYS A 294 6.68 6.73 13.99
C LYS A 294 7.85 6.72 12.99
N ARG A 295 9.09 6.56 13.47
CA ARG A 295 10.27 6.46 12.59
C ARG A 295 10.21 5.24 11.66
N PHE A 296 9.59 4.15 12.10
CA PHE A 296 9.29 3.00 11.23
C PHE A 296 8.08 3.22 10.30
N GLY A 297 7.44 4.40 10.33
CA GLY A 297 6.29 4.72 9.47
C GLY A 297 5.02 3.93 9.79
N LEU A 298 4.86 3.41 11.02
CA LEU A 298 3.75 2.55 11.41
C LEU A 298 2.55 3.32 11.96
N ILE A 299 2.74 4.56 12.39
CA ILE A 299 1.71 5.49 12.88
C ILE A 299 1.92 6.87 12.28
N ASP A 300 0.86 7.66 12.19
CA ASP A 300 0.83 9.06 11.72
C ASP A 300 1.39 9.29 10.30
N ASN A 301 1.83 8.23 9.60
CA ASN A 301 2.27 8.29 8.22
C ASN A 301 1.54 7.22 7.42
N ASP A 302 1.08 7.57 6.23
CA ASP A 302 0.75 6.62 5.19
C ASP A 302 2.03 6.34 4.39
N PRO A 303 2.76 5.24 4.61
CA PRO A 303 3.99 4.94 3.88
C PRO A 303 3.72 4.70 2.39
N LEU A 304 2.44 4.59 2.00
CA LEU A 304 1.98 4.32 0.66
C LEU A 304 1.48 5.56 -0.08
N GLN A 305 1.53 6.76 0.52
CA GLN A 305 1.26 8.03 -0.20
C GLN A 305 2.34 8.33 -1.24
N SER A 306 2.79 7.31 -1.95
CA SER A 306 3.62 7.52 -3.12
C SER A 306 2.75 7.63 -4.36
N GLN A 307 3.27 8.33 -5.36
CA GLN A 307 2.66 8.45 -6.69
C GLN A 307 2.41 7.09 -7.38
N ASN A 308 2.89 6.00 -6.78
CA ASN A 308 2.91 4.64 -7.31
C ASN A 308 2.08 3.64 -6.52
N SER A 309 1.56 4.03 -5.37
CA SER A 309 0.63 3.23 -4.58
C SER A 309 -0.77 3.77 -4.72
N LEU A 310 -1.72 2.86 -4.68
CA LEU A 310 -3.13 3.20 -4.61
C LEU A 310 -3.37 4.01 -3.33
N PRO A 311 -4.22 5.06 -3.38
CA PRO A 311 -4.62 5.76 -2.17
C PRO A 311 -5.36 4.76 -1.28
N GLY A 312 -4.65 4.23 -0.30
CA GLY A 312 -5.20 3.34 0.70
C GLY A 312 -5.69 4.13 1.89
N THR A 313 -6.91 3.87 2.29
CA THR A 313 -7.47 4.33 3.54
C THR A 313 -7.38 3.23 4.60
N ALA A 314 -6.18 2.67 4.81
CA ALA A 314 -5.97 1.97 6.06
C ALA A 314 -6.17 2.99 7.17
N SER A 315 -7.09 2.73 8.07
CA SER A 315 -7.24 3.57 9.26
C SER A 315 -5.87 3.69 9.92
N PRO A 316 -5.40 4.89 10.26
CA PRO A 316 -4.08 5.06 10.84
C PRO A 316 -3.96 4.16 12.06
N ALA A 317 -2.88 3.38 12.12
CA ALA A 317 -2.58 2.57 13.28
C ALA A 317 -2.40 3.49 14.49
N SER A 318 -2.93 3.07 15.63
CA SER A 318 -2.79 3.79 16.88
C SER A 318 -2.15 2.89 17.94
N LEU A 319 -1.26 3.46 18.75
CA LEU A 319 -0.74 2.78 19.92
C LEU A 319 -1.80 2.72 21.02
N ALA A 320 -1.78 1.66 21.81
CA ALA A 320 -2.53 1.61 23.06
C ALA A 320 -2.13 2.79 23.98
N SER A 321 -3.04 3.25 24.81
CA SER A 321 -2.86 4.43 25.66
C SER A 321 -1.78 4.27 26.76
N SER A 322 -1.34 3.04 27.03
CA SER A 322 -0.29 2.72 28.01
C SER A 322 0.95 2.17 27.29
N ALA A 323 2.13 2.62 27.70
CA ALA A 323 3.40 2.14 27.17
C ALA A 323 3.58 0.62 27.26
N SER A 324 3.19 0.02 28.40
CA SER A 324 3.27 -1.43 28.61
C SER A 324 2.38 -2.22 27.65
N HIS A 325 1.15 -1.77 27.39
CA HIS A 325 0.22 -2.42 26.46
C HIS A 325 0.60 -2.15 25.00
N ALA A 326 1.07 -0.94 24.71
CA ALA A 326 1.61 -0.61 23.40
C ALA A 326 2.83 -1.49 23.06
N ALA A 327 3.73 -1.71 24.01
CA ALA A 327 4.95 -2.50 23.84
C ALA A 327 4.71 -3.95 23.42
N VAL A 328 3.57 -4.51 23.76
CA VAL A 328 3.16 -5.88 23.35
C VAL A 328 2.27 -5.90 22.12
N GLY A 329 2.11 -4.75 21.45
CA GLY A 329 1.31 -4.63 20.22
C GLY A 329 -0.20 -4.73 20.44
N MET A 330 -0.69 -4.48 21.64
CA MET A 330 -2.12 -4.50 21.93
C MET A 330 -2.84 -3.42 21.11
N SER A 331 -3.89 -3.82 20.41
CA SER A 331 -4.69 -2.97 19.51
C SER A 331 -3.93 -2.40 18.30
N MET A 332 -2.65 -2.79 18.11
CA MET A 332 -1.89 -2.37 16.94
C MET A 332 -2.35 -3.17 15.71
N ARG A 333 -2.84 -2.45 14.71
CA ARG A 333 -3.24 -3.03 13.42
C ARG A 333 -2.37 -2.46 12.32
N LEU A 334 -1.68 -3.32 11.59
CA LEU A 334 -0.86 -2.95 10.44
C LEU A 334 -1.30 -3.73 9.21
N THR A 335 -1.09 -3.13 8.04
CA THR A 335 -1.27 -3.86 6.78
C THR A 335 -0.11 -4.83 6.57
N PRO A 336 -0.31 -5.95 5.85
CA PRO A 336 0.79 -6.86 5.50
C PRO A 336 1.98 -6.18 4.83
N LEU A 337 1.72 -5.15 4.00
CA LEU A 337 2.78 -4.36 3.37
C LEU A 337 3.57 -3.52 4.39
N GLN A 338 2.91 -2.94 5.40
CA GLN A 338 3.61 -2.24 6.49
C GLN A 338 4.49 -3.20 7.30
N VAL A 339 4.00 -4.40 7.60
CA VAL A 339 4.79 -5.44 8.29
C VAL A 339 6.00 -5.85 7.45
N ALA A 340 5.81 -6.12 6.16
CA ALA A 340 6.92 -6.45 5.24
C ALA A 340 7.95 -5.31 5.18
N THR A 341 7.50 -4.04 5.13
CA THR A 341 8.36 -2.86 5.12
C THR A 341 9.13 -2.69 6.43
N LEU A 342 8.53 -2.99 7.59
CA LEU A 342 9.20 -2.98 8.89
C LEU A 342 10.42 -3.93 8.88
N PHE A 343 10.22 -5.19 8.49
CA PHE A 343 11.31 -6.17 8.44
C PHE A 343 12.34 -5.86 7.34
N ALA A 344 11.90 -5.34 6.19
CA ALA A 344 12.80 -4.86 5.13
C ALA A 344 13.69 -3.72 5.64
N THR A 345 13.14 -2.78 6.42
CA THR A 345 13.89 -1.67 7.03
C THR A 345 14.98 -2.18 7.98
N ILE A 346 14.66 -3.16 8.83
CA ILE A 346 15.64 -3.78 9.73
C ILE A 346 16.72 -4.48 8.91
N SER A 347 16.35 -5.26 7.90
CA SER A 347 17.29 -5.98 7.01
C SER A 347 18.19 -5.03 6.22
N ASN A 348 17.71 -3.82 5.92
CA ASN A 348 18.44 -2.77 5.21
C ASN A 348 19.20 -1.81 6.17
N GLY A 349 19.70 -2.33 7.29
CA GLY A 349 20.49 -1.56 8.26
C GLY A 349 19.74 -0.38 8.88
N GLY A 350 18.42 -0.49 9.06
CA GLY A 350 17.57 0.54 9.62
C GLY A 350 17.13 1.65 8.65
N SER A 351 17.57 1.59 7.40
CA SER A 351 17.17 2.53 6.34
C SER A 351 15.85 2.11 5.73
N GLN A 352 14.82 2.94 5.91
CA GLN A 352 13.49 2.70 5.36
C GLN A 352 13.42 3.14 3.91
N ILE A 353 13.14 2.19 3.04
CA ILE A 353 12.90 2.42 1.62
C ILE A 353 11.40 2.42 1.35
N GLN A 354 10.95 3.32 0.48
CA GLN A 354 9.56 3.36 0.07
C GLN A 354 9.20 2.11 -0.75
N PRO A 355 8.16 1.34 -0.38
CA PRO A 355 7.67 0.24 -1.19
C PRO A 355 7.23 0.72 -2.58
N ARG A 356 7.57 -0.04 -3.60
CA ARG A 356 7.32 0.33 -4.99
C ARG A 356 6.71 -0.83 -5.77
N LEU A 357 5.60 -0.55 -6.47
CA LEU A 357 4.91 -1.50 -7.35
C LEU A 357 5.19 -1.22 -8.84
N VAL A 358 5.55 0.02 -9.19
CA VAL A 358 5.84 0.40 -10.58
C VAL A 358 7.30 0.77 -10.71
N ASN A 359 7.99 0.16 -11.67
CA ASN A 359 9.38 0.47 -12.00
C ASN A 359 9.47 1.61 -12.99
N ARG A 360 8.69 1.54 -14.08
CA ARG A 360 8.76 2.55 -15.13
C ARG A 360 7.51 2.59 -16.00
N VAL A 361 7.37 3.69 -16.70
CA VAL A 361 6.40 3.86 -17.78
C VAL A 361 7.16 4.08 -19.08
N ARG A 362 6.75 3.39 -20.14
CA ARG A 362 7.29 3.53 -21.49
C ARG A 362 6.24 4.14 -22.42
N ALA A 363 6.67 4.96 -23.35
CA ALA A 363 5.83 5.40 -24.46
C ALA A 363 5.63 4.27 -25.48
N HIS A 364 4.78 4.50 -26.46
CA HIS A 364 4.47 3.56 -27.53
C HIS A 364 5.70 3.14 -28.38
N ASP A 365 6.72 3.99 -28.47
CA ASP A 365 7.99 3.73 -29.16
C ASP A 365 9.02 2.97 -28.30
N GLY A 366 8.65 2.64 -27.04
CA GLY A 366 9.49 1.94 -26.09
C GLY A 366 10.41 2.84 -25.26
N SER A 367 10.43 4.15 -25.53
CA SER A 367 11.21 5.10 -24.72
C SER A 367 10.67 5.20 -23.30
N ILE A 368 11.57 5.37 -22.32
CA ILE A 368 11.17 5.51 -20.92
C ILE A 368 10.75 6.95 -20.68
N THR A 369 9.49 7.16 -20.30
CA THR A 369 8.94 8.48 -19.95
C THR A 369 9.00 8.76 -18.46
N HIS A 370 8.85 7.74 -17.63
CA HIS A 370 8.97 7.81 -16.19
C HIS A 370 9.79 6.63 -15.69
N ASN A 371 10.76 6.90 -14.83
CA ASN A 371 11.54 5.90 -14.13
C ASN A 371 11.41 6.18 -12.63
N PHE A 372 10.87 5.21 -11.89
CA PHE A 372 10.66 5.33 -10.45
C PHE A 372 11.85 4.74 -9.73
N GLU A 373 12.70 5.61 -9.22
CA GLU A 373 13.92 5.23 -8.53
C GLU A 373 13.66 4.84 -7.08
N THR A 374 14.62 4.15 -6.48
CA THR A 374 14.62 3.84 -5.05
C THR A 374 14.61 5.13 -4.24
N GLN A 375 13.64 5.26 -3.34
CA GLN A 375 13.49 6.42 -2.48
C GLN A 375 13.71 6.03 -1.01
N VAL A 376 14.72 6.60 -0.40
CA VAL A 376 14.95 6.49 1.04
C VAL A 376 14.01 7.46 1.75
N LEU A 377 13.18 6.97 2.66
CA LEU A 377 12.27 7.77 3.45
C LEU A 377 12.97 8.38 4.67
N ASN A 378 13.64 7.55 5.43
CA ASN A 378 14.42 7.96 6.60
C ASN A 378 15.36 6.85 7.09
N GLN A 379 16.16 7.15 8.12
CA GLN A 379 16.88 6.17 8.95
C GLN A 379 16.04 5.92 10.20
N SER A 380 15.29 4.82 10.23
CA SER A 380 14.36 4.49 11.34
C SER A 380 15.07 4.16 12.64
N VAL A 381 16.16 3.42 12.56
CA VAL A 381 17.07 3.10 13.66
C VAL A 381 18.53 3.11 13.17
N SER A 382 19.50 3.16 14.09
CA SER A 382 20.91 3.09 13.73
C SER A 382 21.27 1.75 13.08
N LYS A 383 22.38 1.69 12.34
CA LYS A 383 22.87 0.43 11.74
C LYS A 383 23.22 -0.59 12.81
N GLU A 384 23.75 -0.13 13.92
CA GLU A 384 24.09 -0.93 15.10
C GLU A 384 22.83 -1.57 15.69
N THR A 385 21.78 -0.77 15.92
CA THR A 385 20.47 -1.26 16.39
C THR A 385 19.86 -2.27 15.42
N ALA A 386 19.89 -1.99 14.11
CA ALA A 386 19.38 -2.92 13.10
C ALA A 386 20.14 -4.26 13.12
N SER A 387 21.47 -4.22 13.25
CA SER A 387 22.32 -5.43 13.36
C SER A 387 22.00 -6.24 14.61
N GLU A 388 21.81 -5.59 15.76
CA GLU A 388 21.43 -6.25 17.00
C GLU A 388 20.05 -6.90 16.89
N LEU A 389 19.06 -6.20 16.29
CA LEU A 389 17.73 -6.75 16.02
C LEU A 389 17.77 -7.98 15.11
N LEU A 390 18.57 -7.97 14.06
CA LEU A 390 18.78 -9.13 13.19
C LEU A 390 19.34 -10.33 13.96
N GLY A 391 20.28 -10.08 14.88
CA GLY A 391 20.82 -11.11 15.78
C GLY A 391 19.72 -11.71 16.67
N LEU A 392 18.88 -10.87 17.28
CA LEU A 392 17.76 -11.31 18.12
C LEU A 392 16.72 -12.12 17.32
N LEU A 393 16.38 -11.68 16.11
CA LEU A 393 15.44 -12.38 15.22
C LEU A 393 16.01 -13.73 14.77
N SER A 394 17.30 -13.80 14.43
CA SER A 394 17.98 -15.05 14.08
C SER A 394 17.96 -16.05 15.24
N GLU A 395 18.21 -15.60 16.46
CA GLU A 395 18.13 -16.43 17.66
C GLU A 395 16.70 -16.95 17.90
N ASN A 396 15.68 -16.15 17.64
CA ASN A 396 14.30 -16.57 17.76
C ASN A 396 13.94 -17.67 16.74
N VAL A 397 14.48 -17.60 15.52
CA VAL A 397 14.34 -18.66 14.50
C VAL A 397 15.12 -19.93 14.89
N ILE A 398 16.27 -19.80 15.54
CA ILE A 398 17.09 -20.97 15.91
C ILE A 398 16.54 -21.63 17.17
N ASN A 399 16.18 -20.87 18.20
CA ASN A 399 15.94 -21.34 19.54
C ASN A 399 14.58 -20.96 20.14
N GLY A 400 13.73 -20.24 19.41
CA GLY A 400 12.47 -19.71 19.89
C GLY A 400 11.24 -20.20 19.15
N ASP A 401 10.13 -19.48 19.34
CA ASP A 401 8.81 -19.79 18.77
C ASP A 401 8.78 -19.75 17.24
N ALA A 402 9.75 -19.06 16.61
CA ALA A 402 9.89 -19.00 15.16
C ALA A 402 10.72 -20.16 14.56
N ALA A 403 11.03 -21.19 15.33
CA ALA A 403 11.85 -22.34 14.88
C ALA A 403 11.26 -23.08 13.66
N GLY A 404 9.94 -22.99 13.45
CA GLY A 404 9.28 -23.53 12.26
C GLY A 404 9.65 -22.84 10.94
N LEU A 405 10.35 -21.68 10.99
CA LEU A 405 10.82 -20.93 9.82
C LEU A 405 12.25 -21.32 9.38
N GLN A 406 12.87 -22.29 10.05
CA GLN A 406 14.19 -22.80 9.60
C GLN A 406 14.04 -23.51 8.25
N LEU A 407 14.90 -23.10 7.28
CA LEU A 407 14.98 -23.65 5.94
C LEU A 407 15.94 -24.85 5.90
#